data_4c5edcea12d797d23058558e543b054e
#
_entry.id   4c5edcea12d797d23058558e543b054e
#
_cell.length_a   1.000
_cell.length_b   1.000
_cell.length_c   1.000
_cell.angle_alpha   90.00
_cell.angle_beta   90.00
_cell.angle_gamma   90.00
#
_symmetry.space_group_name_H-M   'P 1'
#
loop_
_entity.id
_entity.type
_entity.pdbx_description
1 polymer ?
#
loop_
_entity_poly.entity_id
_entity_poly.type
_entity_poly.pdbx_seq_one_letter_code
_entity_poly.pdbx_strand_id
1 'polypeptide(L)'
;MRTVEAALALLDEVGLDALTMRRLAEAMDVRAGALYRYFATKHELLTAMAEVLLAGCLERPLSSPDWSERLAELARRMRTALLGRRDGARVYAGTHATGAHTLGFADALIGVLREAGFAADAAARAALTLVNFTLGHTLEEQAALQGAADEGPADPDLLRAAVTPGQYPHLAAALPVLTSTDFTAHFEFGLGLLLQGLRALGPGSTPPGTGG
;
A
#
# COMPACT_ATOMS: atom_id res chain seq x y z
N MET A 1 -9.74 -20.51 3.12
CA MET A 1 -8.49 -20.25 3.86
C MET A 1 -7.30 -20.98 3.25
N ARG A 2 -7.21 -22.31 3.25
CA ARG A 2 -6.03 -23.04 2.69
C ARG A 2 -5.56 -22.64 1.29
N THR A 3 -6.48 -22.32 0.36
CA THR A 3 -6.12 -21.95 -1.01
C THR A 3 -5.47 -20.57 -1.08
N VAL A 4 -5.98 -19.58 -0.31
CA VAL A 4 -5.40 -18.22 -0.26
C VAL A 4 -4.02 -18.24 0.42
N GLU A 5 -3.85 -19.02 1.47
CA GLU A 5 -2.56 -19.22 2.15
C GLU A 5 -1.53 -19.85 1.20
N ALA A 6 -1.93 -20.88 0.45
CA ALA A 6 -1.07 -21.51 -0.57
C ALA A 6 -0.73 -20.52 -1.71
N ALA A 7 -1.70 -19.67 -2.11
CA ALA A 7 -1.47 -18.66 -3.13
C ALA A 7 -0.51 -17.56 -2.65
N LEU A 8 -0.60 -17.14 -1.37
CA LEU A 8 0.34 -16.19 -0.77
C LEU A 8 1.75 -16.79 -0.64
N ALA A 9 1.86 -18.06 -0.24
CA ALA A 9 3.16 -18.74 -0.21
C ALA A 9 3.77 -18.85 -1.61
N LEU A 10 2.98 -19.24 -2.60
CA LEU A 10 3.44 -19.30 -4.00
C LEU A 10 3.80 -17.91 -4.55
N LEU A 11 3.06 -16.86 -4.16
CA LEU A 11 3.40 -15.48 -4.51
C LEU A 11 4.80 -15.10 -4.02
N ASP A 12 5.12 -15.44 -2.76
CA ASP A 12 6.44 -15.15 -2.18
C ASP A 12 7.57 -15.88 -2.93
N GLU A 13 7.31 -17.09 -3.44
CA GLU A 13 8.29 -17.87 -4.19
C GLU A 13 8.50 -17.35 -5.62
N VAL A 14 7.41 -17.17 -6.39
CA VAL A 14 7.51 -16.95 -7.83
C VAL A 14 7.15 -15.53 -8.31
N GLY A 15 6.59 -14.69 -7.42
CA GLY A 15 6.10 -13.36 -7.75
C GLY A 15 4.75 -13.37 -8.48
N LEU A 16 4.15 -12.16 -8.60
CA LEU A 16 2.79 -11.99 -9.13
C LEU A 16 2.67 -12.37 -10.63
N ASP A 17 3.71 -12.09 -11.42
CA ASP A 17 3.68 -12.32 -12.86
C ASP A 17 3.69 -13.82 -13.18
N ALA A 18 4.40 -14.60 -12.37
CA ALA A 18 4.47 -16.05 -12.52
C ALA A 18 3.37 -16.80 -11.76
N LEU A 19 2.60 -16.14 -10.92
CA LEU A 19 1.45 -16.73 -10.21
C LEU A 19 0.31 -17.01 -11.19
N THR A 20 -0.01 -18.28 -11.39
CA THR A 20 -1.12 -18.73 -12.26
C THR A 20 -1.99 -19.75 -11.53
N MET A 21 -3.26 -19.86 -11.94
CA MET A 21 -4.18 -20.89 -11.39
C MET A 21 -3.62 -22.31 -11.57
N ARG A 22 -2.91 -22.55 -12.66
CA ARG A 22 -2.29 -23.87 -12.92
C ARG A 22 -1.15 -24.14 -11.94
N ARG A 23 -0.22 -23.19 -11.75
CA ARG A 23 0.87 -23.35 -10.78
C ARG A 23 0.35 -23.50 -9.35
N LEU A 24 -0.71 -22.76 -8.99
CA LEU A 24 -1.33 -22.92 -7.69
C LEU A 24 -1.94 -24.32 -7.50
N ALA A 25 -2.60 -24.87 -8.55
CA ALA A 25 -3.13 -26.22 -8.51
C ALA A 25 -2.02 -27.27 -8.34
N GLU A 26 -0.92 -27.11 -9.08
CA GLU A 26 0.29 -27.95 -8.96
C GLU A 26 0.89 -27.88 -7.55
N ALA A 27 1.07 -26.66 -6.98
CA ALA A 27 1.59 -26.46 -5.63
C ALA A 27 0.68 -27.06 -4.53
N MET A 28 -0.61 -27.14 -4.77
CA MET A 28 -1.58 -27.73 -3.83
C MET A 28 -1.84 -29.21 -4.06
N ASP A 29 -1.22 -29.82 -5.08
CA ASP A 29 -1.48 -31.21 -5.52
C ASP A 29 -2.97 -31.46 -5.80
N VAL A 30 -3.62 -30.53 -6.53
CA VAL A 30 -5.02 -30.66 -6.93
C VAL A 30 -5.17 -30.42 -8.43
N ARG A 31 -6.30 -30.86 -9.00
CA ARG A 31 -6.63 -30.52 -10.39
C ARG A 31 -7.06 -29.04 -10.48
N ALA A 32 -6.63 -28.34 -11.53
CA ALA A 32 -6.99 -26.95 -11.76
C ALA A 32 -8.52 -26.69 -11.69
N GLY A 33 -9.34 -27.63 -12.19
CA GLY A 33 -10.80 -27.55 -12.08
C GLY A 33 -11.33 -27.49 -10.65
N ALA A 34 -10.60 -27.98 -9.68
CA ALA A 34 -10.98 -27.86 -8.26
C ALA A 34 -10.85 -26.43 -7.76
N LEU A 35 -9.83 -25.70 -8.21
CA LEU A 35 -9.62 -24.27 -7.84
C LEU A 35 -10.71 -23.39 -8.49
N TYR A 36 -11.05 -23.64 -9.74
CA TYR A 36 -12.11 -22.88 -10.45
C TYR A 36 -13.49 -23.00 -9.82
N ARG A 37 -13.71 -23.97 -8.94
CA ARG A 37 -14.94 -24.08 -8.13
C ARG A 37 -15.00 -23.07 -6.98
N TYR A 38 -13.84 -22.58 -6.53
CA TYR A 38 -13.72 -21.61 -5.42
C TYR A 38 -13.46 -20.20 -5.94
N PHE A 39 -12.69 -20.07 -7.02
CA PHE A 39 -12.34 -18.81 -7.65
C PHE A 39 -12.51 -18.96 -9.16
N ALA A 40 -13.55 -18.34 -9.71
CA ALA A 40 -13.85 -18.45 -11.14
C ALA A 40 -12.75 -17.79 -12.00
N THR A 41 -12.02 -16.83 -11.42
CA THR A 41 -10.94 -16.08 -12.10
C THR A 41 -9.72 -15.92 -11.21
N LYS A 42 -8.55 -15.63 -11.83
CA LYS A 42 -7.35 -15.20 -11.09
C LYS A 42 -7.64 -13.91 -10.29
N HIS A 43 -8.45 -12.99 -10.84
CA HIS A 43 -8.81 -11.75 -10.17
C HIS A 43 -9.56 -11.98 -8.85
N GLU A 44 -10.50 -12.92 -8.80
CA GLU A 44 -11.18 -13.30 -7.54
C GLU A 44 -10.21 -13.86 -6.51
N LEU A 45 -9.23 -14.68 -6.94
CA LEU A 45 -8.17 -15.17 -6.06
C LEU A 45 -7.33 -13.99 -5.52
N LEU A 46 -6.89 -13.07 -6.39
CA LEU A 46 -6.11 -11.90 -5.97
C LEU A 46 -6.91 -11.00 -5.01
N THR A 47 -8.22 -10.82 -5.23
CA THR A 47 -9.10 -10.10 -4.32
C THR A 47 -9.15 -10.75 -2.93
N ALA A 48 -9.25 -12.08 -2.88
CA ALA A 48 -9.20 -12.80 -1.62
C ALA A 48 -7.82 -12.75 -0.94
N MET A 49 -6.74 -12.72 -1.71
CA MET A 49 -5.38 -12.50 -1.18
C MET A 49 -5.23 -11.09 -0.61
N ALA A 50 -5.70 -10.05 -1.31
CA ALA A 50 -5.68 -8.66 -0.84
C ALA A 50 -6.42 -8.49 0.49
N GLU A 51 -7.54 -9.17 0.66
CA GLU A 51 -8.30 -9.18 1.90
C GLU A 51 -7.45 -9.73 3.07
N VAL A 52 -6.72 -10.81 2.85
CA VAL A 52 -5.86 -11.42 3.89
C VAL A 52 -4.65 -10.53 4.22
N LEU A 53 -4.14 -9.75 3.25
CA LEU A 53 -3.01 -8.84 3.50
C LEU A 53 -3.31 -7.82 4.62
N LEU A 54 -4.55 -7.35 4.73
CA LEU A 54 -4.95 -6.39 5.76
C LEU A 54 -5.44 -7.02 7.08
N ALA A 55 -5.54 -8.35 7.15
CA ALA A 55 -6.15 -9.04 8.30
C ALA A 55 -5.52 -8.64 9.65
N GLY A 56 -4.19 -8.48 9.71
CA GLY A 56 -3.48 -8.11 10.93
C GLY A 56 -3.51 -6.62 11.29
N CYS A 57 -3.98 -5.73 10.40
CA CYS A 57 -3.86 -4.29 10.60
C CYS A 57 -4.65 -3.75 11.81
N LEU A 58 -5.73 -4.42 12.20
CA LEU A 58 -6.61 -4.02 13.30
C LEU A 58 -6.55 -4.95 14.52
N GLU A 59 -5.72 -5.99 14.53
CA GLU A 59 -5.62 -6.92 15.66
C GLU A 59 -5.20 -6.26 16.96
N ARG A 60 -4.39 -5.21 16.88
CA ARG A 60 -3.98 -4.44 18.04
C ARG A 60 -4.77 -3.13 18.11
N PRO A 61 -5.29 -2.73 19.29
CA PRO A 61 -5.99 -1.46 19.45
C PRO A 61 -5.07 -0.28 19.12
N LEU A 62 -5.67 0.84 18.70
CA LEU A 62 -5.00 2.13 18.54
C LEU A 62 -5.01 2.82 19.91
N SER A 63 -3.84 2.99 20.51
CA SER A 63 -3.73 3.44 21.92
C SER A 63 -3.50 4.95 22.08
N SER A 64 -3.06 5.66 21.02
CA SER A 64 -2.79 7.10 21.11
C SER A 64 -4.07 7.92 21.28
N PRO A 65 -4.11 8.91 22.19
CA PRO A 65 -5.20 9.87 22.26
C PRO A 65 -5.22 10.86 21.08
N ASP A 66 -4.07 11.07 20.41
CA ASP A 66 -3.95 11.93 19.24
C ASP A 66 -4.46 11.19 17.99
N TRP A 67 -5.50 11.75 17.38
CA TRP A 67 -6.09 11.19 16.16
C TRP A 67 -5.08 11.08 15.01
N SER A 68 -4.15 12.02 14.88
CA SER A 68 -3.17 11.99 13.79
C SER A 68 -2.13 10.89 13.99
N GLU A 69 -1.76 10.59 15.24
CA GLU A 69 -0.90 9.44 15.55
C GLU A 69 -1.62 8.11 15.30
N ARG A 70 -2.93 8.04 15.55
CA ARG A 70 -3.73 6.85 15.19
C ARG A 70 -3.78 6.63 13.69
N LEU A 71 -3.94 7.69 12.89
CA LEU A 71 -3.87 7.60 11.42
C LEU A 71 -2.47 7.20 10.95
N ALA A 72 -1.43 7.79 11.52
CA ALA A 72 -0.05 7.42 11.23
C ALA A 72 0.21 5.94 11.50
N GLU A 73 -0.27 5.44 12.64
CA GLU A 73 -0.14 4.04 12.99
C GLU A 73 -0.86 3.11 11.99
N LEU A 74 -2.07 3.45 11.57
CA LEU A 74 -2.80 2.68 10.54
C LEU A 74 -2.05 2.66 9.20
N ALA A 75 -1.52 3.81 8.75
CA ALA A 75 -0.72 3.89 7.53
C ALA A 75 0.55 3.01 7.62
N ARG A 76 1.27 3.05 8.74
CA ARG A 76 2.46 2.21 8.99
C ARG A 76 2.09 0.72 9.02
N ARG A 77 0.98 0.35 9.65
CA ARG A 77 0.49 -1.03 9.68
C ARG A 77 0.15 -1.53 8.28
N MET A 78 -0.54 -0.71 7.47
CA MET A 78 -0.84 -1.04 6.07
C MET A 78 0.45 -1.23 5.27
N ARG A 79 1.40 -0.28 5.32
CA ARG A 79 2.70 -0.41 4.64
C ARG A 79 3.42 -1.70 5.06
N THR A 80 3.51 -1.97 6.36
CA THR A 80 4.16 -3.18 6.89
C THR A 80 3.48 -4.45 6.39
N ALA A 81 2.15 -4.49 6.38
CA ALA A 81 1.37 -5.63 5.91
C ALA A 81 1.61 -5.91 4.41
N LEU A 82 1.63 -4.86 3.59
CA LEU A 82 1.89 -4.99 2.15
C LEU A 82 3.34 -5.38 1.84
N LEU A 83 4.32 -4.82 2.56
CA LEU A 83 5.73 -5.20 2.45
C LEU A 83 6.02 -6.62 2.94
N GLY A 84 5.20 -7.14 3.83
CA GLY A 84 5.34 -8.48 4.40
C GLY A 84 5.15 -9.63 3.40
N ARG A 85 4.80 -9.33 2.14
CA ARG A 85 4.63 -10.30 1.05
C ARG A 85 5.28 -9.76 -0.23
N ARG A 86 5.95 -10.63 -0.97
CA ARG A 86 6.42 -10.31 -2.31
C ARG A 86 5.25 -9.83 -3.15
N ASP A 87 5.41 -8.72 -3.86
CA ASP A 87 4.34 -8.10 -4.67
C ASP A 87 3.03 -7.77 -3.92
N GLY A 88 3.04 -7.70 -2.57
CA GLY A 88 1.83 -7.49 -1.77
C GLY A 88 1.12 -6.18 -2.13
N ALA A 89 1.86 -5.11 -2.36
CA ALA A 89 1.29 -3.83 -2.79
C ALA A 89 0.69 -3.94 -4.22
N ARG A 90 1.32 -4.69 -5.14
CA ARG A 90 0.78 -4.94 -6.49
C ARG A 90 -0.51 -5.76 -6.45
N VAL A 91 -0.58 -6.77 -5.58
CA VAL A 91 -1.80 -7.56 -5.38
C VAL A 91 -2.92 -6.66 -4.86
N TYR A 92 -2.66 -5.83 -3.86
CA TYR A 92 -3.65 -4.93 -3.29
C TYR A 92 -4.12 -3.85 -4.29
N ALA A 93 -3.20 -3.20 -5.01
CA ALA A 93 -3.49 -2.18 -6.01
C ALA A 93 -4.34 -2.67 -7.18
N GLY A 94 -4.19 -3.93 -7.57
CA GLY A 94 -4.93 -4.55 -8.69
C GLY A 94 -6.34 -5.03 -8.32
N THR A 95 -6.81 -4.80 -7.09
CA THR A 95 -8.06 -5.37 -6.58
C THR A 95 -8.96 -4.31 -5.95
N HIS A 96 -10.26 -4.63 -5.87
CA HIS A 96 -11.26 -3.84 -5.13
C HIS A 96 -11.93 -4.76 -4.12
N ALA A 97 -11.15 -5.15 -3.08
CA ALA A 97 -11.67 -6.03 -2.05
C ALA A 97 -12.75 -5.33 -1.21
N THR A 98 -13.82 -6.05 -0.94
CA THR A 98 -14.95 -5.59 -0.11
C THR A 98 -15.23 -6.54 1.04
N GLY A 99 -14.22 -7.30 1.45
CA GLY A 99 -14.31 -8.20 2.58
C GLY A 99 -14.16 -7.49 3.93
N ALA A 100 -14.31 -8.24 5.00
CA ALA A 100 -14.39 -7.70 6.35
C ALA A 100 -13.12 -6.95 6.80
N HIS A 101 -11.93 -7.40 6.37
CA HIS A 101 -10.67 -6.75 6.77
C HIS A 101 -10.47 -5.44 6.02
N THR A 102 -10.74 -5.41 4.71
CA THR A 102 -10.62 -4.18 3.90
C THR A 102 -11.65 -3.13 4.32
N LEU A 103 -12.92 -3.54 4.48
CA LEU A 103 -13.97 -2.63 4.94
C LEU A 103 -13.74 -2.17 6.37
N GLY A 104 -13.31 -3.06 7.28
CA GLY A 104 -12.98 -2.71 8.65
C GLY A 104 -11.80 -1.73 8.74
N PHE A 105 -10.78 -1.90 7.90
CA PHE A 105 -9.65 -0.98 7.84
C PHE A 105 -10.06 0.41 7.34
N ALA A 106 -10.88 0.48 6.29
CA ALA A 106 -11.43 1.74 5.79
C ALA A 106 -12.32 2.44 6.83
N ASP A 107 -13.19 1.67 7.52
CA ASP A 107 -14.05 2.18 8.57
C ASP A 107 -13.24 2.72 9.76
N ALA A 108 -12.17 2.05 10.16
CA ALA A 108 -11.27 2.51 11.21
C ALA A 108 -10.60 3.85 10.86
N LEU A 109 -10.11 4.02 9.63
CA LEU A 109 -9.53 5.28 9.16
C LEU A 109 -10.55 6.42 9.22
N ILE A 110 -11.74 6.19 8.66
CA ILE A 110 -12.82 7.18 8.66
C ILE A 110 -13.27 7.45 10.09
N GLY A 111 -13.41 6.42 10.92
CA GLY A 111 -13.82 6.52 12.32
C GLY A 111 -12.90 7.44 13.13
N VAL A 112 -11.57 7.27 13.02
CA VAL A 112 -10.59 8.13 13.68
C VAL A 112 -10.79 9.62 13.32
N LEU A 113 -11.04 9.90 12.04
CA LEU A 113 -11.28 11.27 11.57
C LEU A 113 -12.63 11.82 12.03
N ARG A 114 -13.68 10.98 12.03
CA ARG A 114 -15.02 11.35 12.52
C ARG A 114 -15.00 11.66 14.02
N GLU A 115 -14.30 10.87 14.81
CA GLU A 115 -14.09 11.12 16.24
C GLU A 115 -13.33 12.42 16.51
N ALA A 116 -12.39 12.78 15.61
CA ALA A 116 -11.68 14.05 15.64
C ALA A 116 -12.54 15.26 15.17
N GLY A 117 -13.81 15.04 14.72
CA GLY A 117 -14.75 16.08 14.36
C GLY A 117 -14.76 16.45 12.87
N PHE A 118 -14.08 15.70 11.98
CA PHE A 118 -14.18 15.94 10.54
C PHE A 118 -15.57 15.55 10.00
N ALA A 119 -16.10 16.31 9.03
CA ALA A 119 -17.30 15.93 8.30
C ALA A 119 -17.10 14.62 7.52
N ALA A 120 -18.18 13.87 7.24
CA ALA A 120 -18.09 12.53 6.66
C ALA A 120 -17.37 12.51 5.29
N ASP A 121 -17.65 13.48 4.43
CA ASP A 121 -17.02 13.63 3.12
C ASP A 121 -15.52 13.98 3.22
N ALA A 122 -15.17 14.90 4.12
CA ALA A 122 -13.79 15.26 4.41
C ALA A 122 -13.00 14.05 4.98
N ALA A 123 -13.59 13.31 5.91
CA ALA A 123 -13.01 12.10 6.48
C ALA A 123 -12.77 11.02 5.41
N ALA A 124 -13.76 10.81 4.51
CA ALA A 124 -13.62 9.84 3.43
C ALA A 124 -12.51 10.24 2.45
N ARG A 125 -12.45 11.52 2.04
CA ARG A 125 -11.39 12.03 1.15
C ARG A 125 -10.00 11.90 1.78
N ALA A 126 -9.87 12.25 3.06
CA ALA A 126 -8.62 12.12 3.81
C ALA A 126 -8.17 10.66 3.93
N ALA A 127 -9.09 9.75 4.25
CA ALA A 127 -8.81 8.31 4.31
C ALA A 127 -8.34 7.77 2.95
N LEU A 128 -9.02 8.12 1.86
CA LEU A 128 -8.62 7.74 0.50
C LEU A 128 -7.22 8.29 0.15
N THR A 129 -6.95 9.55 0.48
CA THR A 129 -5.64 10.17 0.24
C THR A 129 -4.54 9.43 0.98
N LEU A 130 -4.77 9.08 2.25
CA LEU A 130 -3.81 8.36 3.07
C LEU A 130 -3.55 6.94 2.54
N VAL A 131 -4.60 6.21 2.16
CA VAL A 131 -4.49 4.88 1.55
C VAL A 131 -3.72 4.94 0.23
N ASN A 132 -4.06 5.90 -0.66
CA ASN A 132 -3.40 6.05 -1.96
C ASN A 132 -1.91 6.43 -1.80
N PHE A 133 -1.58 7.33 -0.87
CA PHE A 133 -0.20 7.66 -0.54
C PHE A 133 0.55 6.43 -0.05
N THR A 134 0.01 5.72 0.94
CA THR A 134 0.62 4.54 1.54
C THR A 134 0.85 3.45 0.48
N LEU A 135 -0.16 3.19 -0.34
CA LEU A 135 -0.09 2.18 -1.40
C LEU A 135 0.93 2.57 -2.47
N GLY A 136 0.89 3.79 -2.98
CA GLY A 136 1.81 4.28 -4.01
C GLY A 136 3.25 4.23 -3.55
N HIS A 137 3.53 4.73 -2.33
CA HIS A 137 4.87 4.65 -1.74
C HIS A 137 5.35 3.20 -1.60
N THR A 138 4.48 2.30 -1.12
CA THR A 138 4.84 0.88 -0.92
C THR A 138 5.07 0.16 -2.25
N LEU A 139 4.36 0.53 -3.32
CA LEU A 139 4.58 0.02 -4.67
C LEU A 139 5.98 0.37 -5.18
N GLU A 140 6.38 1.65 -5.06
CA GLU A 140 7.71 2.12 -5.47
C GLU A 140 8.82 1.46 -4.64
N GLU A 141 8.62 1.35 -3.32
CA GLU A 141 9.55 0.68 -2.43
C GLU A 141 9.73 -0.79 -2.80
N GLN A 142 8.64 -1.54 -3.05
CA GLN A 142 8.73 -2.94 -3.47
C GLN A 142 9.41 -3.08 -4.83
N ALA A 143 9.10 -2.20 -5.78
CA ALA A 143 9.74 -2.20 -7.10
C ALA A 143 11.25 -1.97 -7.00
N ALA A 144 11.68 -1.01 -6.17
CA ALA A 144 13.09 -0.73 -5.96
C ALA A 144 13.84 -1.90 -5.27
N LEU A 145 13.22 -2.52 -4.26
CA LEU A 145 13.81 -3.67 -3.56
C LEU A 145 13.89 -4.92 -4.44
N GLN A 146 12.93 -5.14 -5.33
CA GLN A 146 12.92 -6.26 -6.27
C GLN A 146 13.85 -6.00 -7.46
N GLY A 147 13.90 -4.78 -7.98
CA GLY A 147 14.80 -4.39 -9.05
C GLY A 147 16.28 -4.53 -8.69
N ALA A 148 16.64 -4.34 -7.42
CA ALA A 148 18.00 -4.58 -6.94
C ALA A 148 18.41 -6.08 -7.00
N ALA A 149 17.43 -7.00 -7.09
CA ALA A 149 17.67 -8.45 -7.20
C ALA A 149 17.78 -8.95 -8.66
N ASP A 150 17.17 -8.23 -9.64
CA ASP A 150 16.95 -8.72 -11.01
C ASP A 150 17.48 -7.77 -12.12
N GLU A 151 18.53 -6.97 -11.89
CA GLU A 151 19.03 -5.96 -12.87
C GLU A 151 17.95 -4.96 -13.34
N GLY A 152 17.07 -4.55 -12.45
CA GLY A 152 15.91 -3.68 -12.76
C GLY A 152 16.23 -2.18 -12.83
N PRO A 153 15.27 -1.34 -13.30
CA PRO A 153 15.49 0.05 -13.74
C PRO A 153 15.81 1.09 -12.67
N ALA A 154 15.96 0.71 -11.41
CA ALA A 154 16.25 1.64 -10.31
C ALA A 154 17.73 1.63 -9.90
N ASP A 155 18.65 1.66 -10.86
CA ASP A 155 20.07 1.88 -10.56
C ASP A 155 20.28 3.37 -10.21
N PRO A 156 20.57 3.71 -8.92
CA PRO A 156 20.84 5.08 -8.52
C PRO A 156 22.00 5.73 -9.30
N ASP A 157 22.93 4.92 -9.82
CA ASP A 157 24.07 5.40 -10.58
C ASP A 157 23.66 5.84 -11.99
N LEU A 158 22.62 5.28 -12.57
CA LEU A 158 22.06 5.78 -13.82
C LEU A 158 21.51 7.21 -13.66
N LEU A 159 20.78 7.47 -12.57
CA LEU A 159 20.32 8.83 -12.28
C LEU A 159 21.48 9.79 -12.04
N ARG A 160 22.48 9.37 -11.24
CA ARG A 160 23.69 10.18 -10.99
C ARG A 160 24.45 10.49 -12.28
N ALA A 161 24.57 9.52 -13.18
CA ALA A 161 25.24 9.70 -14.45
C ALA A 161 24.46 10.60 -15.43
N ALA A 162 23.13 10.54 -15.40
CA ALA A 162 22.27 11.34 -16.27
C ALA A 162 22.13 12.81 -15.81
N VAL A 163 22.28 13.08 -14.52
CA VAL A 163 22.10 14.43 -13.96
C VAL A 163 23.41 15.21 -14.01
N THR A 164 23.50 16.20 -14.91
CA THR A 164 24.62 17.14 -14.98
C THR A 164 24.26 18.47 -14.31
N PRO A 165 25.13 19.02 -13.43
CA PRO A 165 24.83 20.28 -12.72
C PRO A 165 24.56 21.48 -13.65
N GLY A 166 25.16 21.51 -14.84
CA GLY A 166 24.96 22.58 -15.81
C GLY A 166 23.58 22.55 -16.49
N GLN A 167 22.97 21.36 -16.61
CA GLN A 167 21.66 21.18 -17.26
C GLN A 167 20.51 21.06 -16.26
N TYR A 168 20.75 20.39 -15.13
CA TYR A 168 19.73 20.10 -14.11
C TYR A 168 20.20 20.50 -12.69
N PRO A 169 20.40 21.79 -12.40
CA PRO A 169 21.01 22.22 -11.14
C PRO A 169 20.17 21.85 -9.90
N HIS A 170 18.84 21.87 -9.98
CA HIS A 170 17.96 21.50 -8.88
C HIS A 170 17.97 20.00 -8.61
N LEU A 171 18.00 19.16 -9.67
CA LEU A 171 18.14 17.71 -9.51
C LEU A 171 19.51 17.35 -8.94
N ALA A 172 20.59 18.00 -9.44
CA ALA A 172 21.92 17.76 -8.93
C ALA A 172 22.05 18.04 -7.42
N ALA A 173 21.44 19.11 -6.94
CA ALA A 173 21.39 19.43 -5.52
C ALA A 173 20.57 18.43 -4.69
N ALA A 174 19.57 17.80 -5.29
CA ALA A 174 18.67 16.86 -4.63
C ALA A 174 19.10 15.38 -4.75
N LEU A 175 20.14 15.07 -5.55
CA LEU A 175 20.62 13.71 -5.80
C LEU A 175 20.78 12.84 -4.52
N PRO A 176 21.36 13.35 -3.41
CA PRO A 176 21.52 12.54 -2.20
C PRO A 176 20.21 11.99 -1.66
N VAL A 177 19.12 12.76 -1.78
CA VAL A 177 17.77 12.33 -1.35
C VAL A 177 17.15 11.43 -2.41
N LEU A 178 17.22 11.81 -3.69
CA LEU A 178 16.61 11.06 -4.79
C LEU A 178 17.22 9.68 -5.02
N THR A 179 18.46 9.48 -4.60
CA THR A 179 19.15 8.17 -4.70
C THR A 179 19.24 7.45 -3.35
N SER A 180 18.55 7.95 -2.32
CA SER A 180 18.51 7.31 -1.01
C SER A 180 17.60 6.07 -1.06
N THR A 181 18.03 5.00 -0.41
CA THR A 181 17.26 3.78 -0.18
C THR A 181 16.57 3.76 1.19
N ASP A 182 16.59 4.88 1.91
CA ASP A 182 15.85 5.02 3.16
C ASP A 182 14.36 5.30 2.88
N PHE A 183 13.67 4.29 2.39
CA PHE A 183 12.23 4.35 2.10
C PHE A 183 11.40 4.67 3.34
N THR A 184 11.89 4.30 4.53
CA THR A 184 11.18 4.63 5.77
C THR A 184 11.22 6.13 6.04
N ALA A 185 12.36 6.79 5.89
CA ALA A 185 12.44 8.24 6.03
C ALA A 185 11.57 8.97 4.99
N HIS A 186 11.55 8.50 3.74
CA HIS A 186 10.69 9.08 2.69
C HIS A 186 9.20 8.90 3.00
N PHE A 187 8.81 7.72 3.49
CA PHE A 187 7.43 7.45 3.90
C PHE A 187 7.00 8.34 5.05
N GLU A 188 7.80 8.42 6.11
CA GLU A 188 7.49 9.24 7.30
C GLU A 188 7.43 10.73 6.96
N PHE A 189 8.30 11.21 6.07
CA PHE A 189 8.24 12.59 5.59
C PHE A 189 6.92 12.90 4.87
N GLY A 190 6.54 12.07 3.90
CA GLY A 190 5.28 12.25 3.15
C GLY A 190 4.04 12.10 4.03
N LEU A 191 4.03 11.11 4.93
CA LEU A 191 2.99 10.92 5.93
C LEU A 191 2.85 12.15 6.83
N GLY A 192 3.97 12.70 7.30
CA GLY A 192 4.01 13.91 8.12
C GLY A 192 3.39 15.12 7.39
N LEU A 193 3.69 15.31 6.11
CA LEU A 193 3.08 16.38 5.29
C LEU A 193 1.56 16.24 5.20
N LEU A 194 1.06 15.02 4.95
CA LEU A 194 -0.38 14.75 4.88
C LEU A 194 -1.08 15.04 6.20
N LEU A 195 -0.51 14.57 7.32
CA LEU A 195 -1.09 14.77 8.65
C LEU A 195 -1.06 16.25 9.08
N GLN A 196 0.01 16.98 8.76
CA GLN A 196 0.08 18.42 8.99
C GLN A 196 -0.97 19.17 8.17
N GLY A 197 -1.15 18.80 6.90
CA GLY A 197 -2.20 19.34 6.05
C GLY A 197 -3.61 19.11 6.62
N LEU A 198 -3.88 17.91 7.12
CA LEU A 198 -5.16 17.58 7.77
C LEU A 198 -5.36 18.37 9.08
N ARG A 199 -4.31 18.55 9.89
CA ARG A 199 -4.38 19.40 11.09
C ARG A 199 -4.67 20.85 10.76
N ALA A 200 -4.08 21.37 9.68
CA ALA A 200 -4.30 22.75 9.21
C ALA A 200 -5.73 22.97 8.66
N LEU A 201 -6.32 21.96 8.02
CA LEU A 201 -7.72 21.99 7.60
C LEU A 201 -8.67 22.06 8.80
N GLY A 202 -8.35 21.35 9.89
CA GLY A 202 -9.12 21.34 11.12
C GLY A 202 -10.50 20.66 11.02
N PRO A 203 -11.07 20.27 12.17
CA PRO A 203 -12.44 19.78 12.24
C PRO A 203 -13.43 20.89 11.80
N GLY A 204 -14.38 20.56 10.93
CA GLY A 204 -15.43 21.49 10.46
C GLY A 204 -15.09 22.26 9.18
N SER A 205 -13.90 22.12 8.63
CA SER A 205 -13.55 22.74 7.34
C SER A 205 -14.17 21.97 6.18
N THR A 206 -14.91 22.68 5.33
CA THR A 206 -15.33 22.13 4.03
C THR A 206 -14.15 22.24 3.07
N PRO A 207 -13.73 21.17 2.39
CA PRO A 207 -12.63 21.25 1.44
C PRO A 207 -12.98 22.24 0.30
N PRO A 208 -12.01 23.06 -0.16
CA PRO A 208 -12.24 23.93 -1.31
C PRO A 208 -12.51 23.05 -2.53
N GLY A 209 -13.68 23.23 -3.19
CA GLY A 209 -13.93 22.66 -4.51
C GLY A 209 -15.08 21.67 -4.66
N THR A 210 -16.21 21.85 -3.97
CA THR A 210 -17.48 21.18 -4.32
C THR A 210 -18.54 22.20 -4.71
N GLY A 211 -18.21 23.05 -5.69
CA GLY A 211 -19.17 23.93 -6.37
C GLY A 211 -19.11 23.62 -7.86
N GLY A 212 -20.15 22.92 -8.35
CA GLY A 212 -20.27 22.64 -9.77
C GLY A 212 -21.16 21.45 -10.02
#